data_c183ecf903e5b0b568cb136b3adf4b0c
#
_entry.id   c183ecf903e5b0b568cb136b3adf4b0c
#
_cell.length_a   1.000
_cell.length_b   1.000
_cell.length_c   1.000
_cell.angle_alpha   90.00
_cell.angle_beta   90.00
_cell.angle_gamma   90.00
#
_symmetry.space_group_name_H-M   'P 1'
#
loop_
_entity.id
_entity.type
_entity.pdbx_description
1 polymer ?
#
loop_
_entity_poly.entity_id
_entity_poly.type
_entity_poly.pdbx_seq_one_letter_code
_entity_poly.pdbx_strand_id
1 'polypeptide(L)'
;MDKTAKYFDHWANIGRSEDMEKGHGTTVNKFLSKISFEKKFSFLDIGCGNGWVVKKMAQLDTCTKAVGIDKSKNMVRKAKKTKISAKEKYYITDLESSRFSTKFDVIFSMESLYYSVPMEPALVKVYKLLKKGGIFYCGTDFYKDNHLTTRWIKDMKIPMDLRSESEWKKMFKEVGFRIRTKHVTDPKNKAKWKREFGTLFLIGVK
;
A
#
# COMPACT_ATOMS: atom_id res chain seq x y z
N MET A 1 -2.55 -18.91 -13.38
CA MET A 1 -1.57 -17.89 -12.97
C MET A 1 -2.32 -16.57 -12.72
N ASP A 2 -2.07 -15.91 -11.60
CA ASP A 2 -2.75 -14.67 -11.17
C ASP A 2 -2.58 -13.56 -12.23
N LYS A 3 -3.71 -13.01 -12.73
CA LYS A 3 -3.72 -11.96 -13.77
C LYS A 3 -3.06 -10.67 -13.25
N THR A 4 -3.29 -10.34 -11.98
CA THR A 4 -2.71 -9.16 -11.33
C THR A 4 -1.19 -9.28 -11.25
N ALA A 5 -0.67 -10.42 -10.82
CA ALA A 5 0.77 -10.67 -10.77
C ALA A 5 1.44 -10.54 -12.16
N LYS A 6 0.83 -11.13 -13.21
CA LYS A 6 1.32 -10.99 -14.58
C LYS A 6 1.35 -9.54 -15.06
N TYR A 7 0.31 -8.78 -14.74
CA TYR A 7 0.20 -7.38 -15.13
C TYR A 7 1.34 -6.56 -14.54
N PHE A 8 1.60 -6.72 -13.25
CA PHE A 8 2.69 -5.99 -12.57
C PHE A 8 4.08 -6.55 -12.88
N ASP A 9 4.22 -7.84 -13.22
CA ASP A 9 5.47 -8.37 -13.77
C ASP A 9 5.84 -7.69 -15.11
N HIS A 10 4.85 -7.48 -15.98
CA HIS A 10 5.05 -6.73 -17.21
C HIS A 10 5.45 -5.27 -16.91
N TRP A 11 4.76 -4.58 -16.01
CA TRP A 11 5.10 -3.20 -15.62
C TRP A 11 6.51 -3.08 -15.06
N ALA A 12 6.95 -4.05 -14.26
CA ALA A 12 8.31 -4.08 -13.77
C ALA A 12 9.34 -4.16 -14.90
N ASN A 13 9.06 -4.96 -15.95
CA ASN A 13 9.97 -5.15 -17.08
C ASN A 13 10.09 -3.91 -17.96
N ILE A 14 9.03 -3.13 -18.13
CA ILE A 14 9.00 -1.94 -19.00
C ILE A 14 9.31 -0.62 -18.25
N GLY A 15 9.83 -0.67 -17.03
CA GLY A 15 10.23 0.52 -16.26
C GLY A 15 9.10 1.26 -15.54
N ARG A 16 7.85 0.79 -15.63
CA ARG A 16 6.70 1.46 -14.97
C ARG A 16 6.73 1.42 -13.45
N SER A 17 7.54 0.55 -12.83
CA SER A 17 7.72 0.53 -11.38
C SER A 17 8.32 1.84 -10.85
N GLU A 18 9.24 2.44 -11.59
CA GLU A 18 9.88 3.71 -11.26
C GLU A 18 8.93 4.88 -11.50
N ASP A 19 8.09 4.79 -12.53
CA ASP A 19 7.05 5.80 -12.79
C ASP A 19 5.97 5.81 -11.70
N MET A 20 5.61 4.63 -11.17
CA MET A 20 4.68 4.51 -10.04
C MET A 20 5.26 5.15 -8.77
N GLU A 21 6.54 4.89 -8.46
CA GLU A 21 7.24 5.54 -7.35
C GLU A 21 7.22 7.07 -7.49
N LYS A 22 7.57 7.60 -8.67
CA LYS A 22 7.51 9.05 -8.96
C LYS A 22 6.08 9.59 -8.85
N GLY A 23 5.11 8.86 -9.40
CA GLY A 23 3.71 9.27 -9.44
C GLY A 23 3.04 9.34 -8.06
N HIS A 24 3.42 8.46 -7.13
CA HIS A 24 2.88 8.42 -5.77
C HIS A 24 3.78 9.07 -4.73
N GLY A 25 5.06 9.27 -5.06
CA GLY A 25 6.07 9.74 -4.11
C GLY A 25 5.71 11.04 -3.41
N THR A 26 5.19 12.04 -4.14
CA THR A 26 4.79 13.34 -3.55
C THR A 26 3.72 13.17 -2.47
N THR A 27 2.62 12.47 -2.78
CA THR A 27 1.49 12.32 -1.85
C THR A 27 1.86 11.44 -0.66
N VAL A 28 2.58 10.34 -0.90
CA VAL A 28 3.05 9.44 0.18
C VAL A 28 4.07 10.13 1.07
N ASN A 29 5.06 10.82 0.52
CA ASN A 29 6.04 11.56 1.31
C ASN A 29 5.39 12.68 2.13
N LYS A 30 4.46 13.44 1.54
CA LYS A 30 3.69 14.48 2.24
C LYS A 30 2.80 13.89 3.35
N PHE A 31 2.31 12.67 3.17
CA PHE A 31 1.55 11.95 4.19
C PHE A 31 2.46 11.46 5.32
N LEU A 32 3.52 10.72 4.98
CA LEU A 32 4.43 10.11 5.95
C LEU A 32 5.23 11.15 6.75
N SER A 33 5.57 12.32 6.18
CA SER A 33 6.27 13.40 6.90
C SER A 33 5.47 13.99 8.08
N LYS A 34 4.16 13.72 8.14
CA LYS A 34 3.28 14.17 9.23
C LYS A 34 3.08 13.11 10.32
N ILE A 35 3.77 11.97 10.20
CA ILE A 35 3.69 10.86 11.15
C ILE A 35 4.99 10.85 11.95
N SER A 36 4.86 10.89 13.27
CA SER A 36 6.01 10.70 14.16
C SER A 36 6.26 9.21 14.37
N PHE A 37 7.50 8.78 14.11
CA PHE A 37 8.00 7.42 14.35
C PHE A 37 9.04 7.42 15.48
N GLU A 38 8.70 7.99 16.63
CA GLU A 38 9.62 8.16 17.78
C GLU A 38 9.95 6.85 18.51
N LYS A 39 9.00 5.92 18.55
CA LYS A 39 9.18 4.62 19.20
C LYS A 39 9.69 3.58 18.22
N LYS A 40 10.43 2.58 18.71
CA LYS A 40 10.83 1.43 17.88
C LYS A 40 9.61 0.73 17.30
N PHE A 41 9.64 0.44 16.00
CA PHE A 41 8.54 -0.20 15.29
C PHE A 41 9.01 -1.22 14.26
N SER A 42 8.15 -2.18 13.97
CA SER A 42 8.24 -3.10 12.84
C SER A 42 7.22 -2.70 11.76
N PHE A 43 7.63 -2.78 10.51
CA PHE A 43 6.90 -2.28 9.36
C PHE A 43 6.60 -3.40 8.34
N LEU A 44 5.39 -3.41 7.80
CA LEU A 44 4.99 -4.26 6.66
C LEU A 44 4.37 -3.40 5.56
N ASP A 45 4.85 -3.56 4.33
CA ASP A 45 4.28 -2.96 3.12
C ASP A 45 3.61 -4.03 2.27
N ILE A 46 2.31 -3.89 2.03
CA ILE A 46 1.48 -4.81 1.25
C ILE A 46 1.36 -4.26 -0.18
N GLY A 47 1.81 -5.04 -1.17
CA GLY A 47 1.97 -4.59 -2.54
C GLY A 47 3.13 -3.61 -2.68
N CYS A 48 4.28 -3.98 -2.13
CA CYS A 48 5.44 -3.09 -1.99
C CYS A 48 6.10 -2.67 -3.31
N GLY A 49 5.73 -3.29 -4.44
CA GLY A 49 6.33 -3.02 -5.74
C GLY A 49 7.86 -3.15 -5.71
N ASN A 50 8.57 -2.12 -6.21
CA ASN A 50 10.04 -2.04 -6.19
C ASN A 50 10.66 -1.76 -4.81
N GLY A 51 9.83 -1.70 -3.74
CA GLY A 51 10.29 -1.61 -2.35
C GLY A 51 10.67 -0.21 -1.86
N TRP A 52 10.34 0.87 -2.57
CA TRP A 52 10.79 2.22 -2.24
C TRP A 52 10.28 2.71 -0.87
N VAL A 53 9.04 2.38 -0.46
CA VAL A 53 8.53 2.72 0.88
C VAL A 53 9.21 1.88 1.96
N VAL A 54 9.43 0.59 1.71
CA VAL A 54 10.16 -0.29 2.63
C VAL A 54 11.56 0.25 2.88
N LYS A 55 12.30 0.65 1.82
CA LYS A 55 13.62 1.30 1.92
C LYS A 55 13.57 2.56 2.77
N LYS A 56 12.59 3.43 2.51
CA LYS A 56 12.39 4.67 3.26
C LYS A 56 12.17 4.40 4.75
N MET A 57 11.33 3.43 5.10
CA MET A 57 11.09 3.08 6.50
C MET A 57 12.31 2.43 7.16
N ALA A 58 13.04 1.57 6.44
CA ALA A 58 14.25 0.91 6.94
C ALA A 58 15.39 1.89 7.28
N GLN A 59 15.41 3.08 6.70
CA GLN A 59 16.39 4.14 7.00
C GLN A 59 16.14 4.85 8.33
N LEU A 60 14.93 4.75 8.89
CA LEU A 60 14.65 5.33 10.21
C LEU A 60 15.34 4.50 11.30
N ASP A 61 16.02 5.16 12.23
CA ASP A 61 16.72 4.49 13.34
C ASP A 61 15.76 3.70 14.23
N THR A 62 14.56 4.21 14.39
CA THR A 62 13.48 3.57 15.15
C THR A 62 12.86 2.37 14.45
N CYS A 63 13.04 2.20 13.12
CA CYS A 63 12.59 1.01 12.41
C CYS A 63 13.49 -0.18 12.73
N THR A 64 12.93 -1.22 13.34
CA THR A 64 13.68 -2.44 13.71
C THR A 64 13.65 -3.50 12.62
N LYS A 65 12.59 -3.51 11.78
CA LYS A 65 12.37 -4.46 10.70
C LYS A 65 11.40 -3.85 9.69
N ALA A 66 11.76 -3.87 8.42
CA ALA A 66 10.90 -3.45 7.30
C ALA A 66 10.70 -4.62 6.34
N VAL A 67 9.46 -5.01 6.14
CA VAL A 67 9.08 -6.14 5.27
C VAL A 67 8.24 -5.62 4.13
N GLY A 68 8.53 -6.08 2.90
CA GLY A 68 7.69 -5.87 1.73
C GLY A 68 7.17 -7.20 1.20
N ILE A 69 5.90 -7.25 0.85
CA ILE A 69 5.29 -8.36 0.11
C ILE A 69 4.68 -7.87 -1.19
N ASP A 70 4.83 -8.64 -2.25
CA ASP A 70 4.20 -8.38 -3.54
C ASP A 70 3.98 -9.70 -4.29
N LYS A 71 2.88 -9.81 -5.05
CA LYS A 71 2.60 -10.95 -5.90
C LYS A 71 3.53 -11.02 -7.12
N SER A 72 3.99 -9.85 -7.60
CA SER A 72 4.86 -9.74 -8.74
C SER A 72 6.30 -10.16 -8.39
N LYS A 73 6.73 -11.25 -9.02
CA LYS A 73 8.11 -11.75 -8.90
C LYS A 73 9.14 -10.71 -9.36
N ASN A 74 8.82 -9.99 -10.44
CA ASN A 74 9.74 -9.02 -11.03
C ASN A 74 9.84 -7.73 -10.19
N MET A 75 8.73 -7.30 -9.56
CA MET A 75 8.75 -6.20 -8.58
C MET A 75 9.64 -6.57 -7.38
N VAL A 76 9.43 -7.74 -6.79
CA VAL A 76 10.23 -8.20 -5.65
C VAL A 76 11.72 -8.39 -6.01
N ARG A 77 12.03 -8.85 -7.23
CA ARG A 77 13.42 -8.91 -7.71
C ARG A 77 14.08 -7.53 -7.75
N LYS A 78 13.36 -6.51 -8.27
CA LYS A 78 13.85 -5.12 -8.26
C LYS A 78 14.07 -4.62 -6.82
N ALA A 79 13.10 -4.84 -5.93
CA ALA A 79 13.21 -4.46 -4.52
C ALA A 79 14.46 -5.08 -3.85
N LYS A 80 14.69 -6.38 -4.07
CA LYS A 80 15.87 -7.09 -3.55
C LYS A 80 17.19 -6.57 -4.11
N LYS A 81 17.22 -6.26 -5.42
CA LYS A 81 18.42 -5.75 -6.10
C LYS A 81 18.84 -4.37 -5.58
N THR A 82 17.88 -3.55 -5.18
CA THR A 82 18.11 -2.17 -4.73
C THR A 82 18.06 -2.02 -3.20
N LYS A 83 18.13 -3.13 -2.47
CA LYS A 83 18.18 -3.15 -1.01
C LYS A 83 19.42 -2.42 -0.49
N ILE A 84 19.21 -1.59 0.57
CA ILE A 84 20.26 -0.73 1.16
C ILE A 84 20.47 -0.99 2.67
N SER A 85 19.59 -1.77 3.32
CA SER A 85 19.67 -2.03 4.76
C SER A 85 19.40 -3.49 5.11
N ALA A 86 20.10 -4.01 6.12
CA ALA A 86 19.84 -5.35 6.67
C ALA A 86 18.43 -5.50 7.26
N LYS A 87 17.79 -4.40 7.66
CA LYS A 87 16.42 -4.37 8.19
C LYS A 87 15.36 -4.75 7.14
N GLU A 88 15.67 -4.62 5.85
CA GLU A 88 14.74 -4.89 4.74
C GLU A 88 14.63 -6.38 4.45
N LYS A 89 13.39 -6.86 4.27
CA LYS A 89 13.09 -8.22 3.78
C LYS A 89 11.97 -8.17 2.77
N TYR A 90 12.11 -8.90 1.65
CA TYR A 90 11.12 -8.91 0.56
C TYR A 90 10.72 -10.33 0.22
N TYR A 91 9.40 -10.58 0.09
CA TYR A 91 8.84 -11.89 -0.21
C TYR A 91 7.86 -11.82 -1.39
N ILE A 92 7.95 -12.83 -2.27
CA ILE A 92 7.00 -13.02 -3.37
C ILE A 92 5.81 -13.78 -2.77
N THR A 93 4.77 -13.05 -2.40
CA THR A 93 3.54 -13.63 -1.83
C THR A 93 2.43 -12.57 -1.86
N ASP A 94 1.19 -13.03 -1.82
CA ASP A 94 0.05 -12.17 -1.52
C ASP A 94 -0.20 -12.10 -0.01
N LEU A 95 -1.07 -11.18 0.37
CA LEU A 95 -1.44 -10.99 1.77
C LEU A 95 -2.14 -12.25 2.33
N GLU A 96 -3.04 -12.85 1.57
CA GLU A 96 -3.87 -13.98 1.98
C GLU A 96 -3.03 -15.24 2.24
N SER A 97 -2.05 -15.50 1.38
CA SER A 97 -1.13 -16.64 1.48
C SER A 97 0.01 -16.40 2.47
N SER A 98 0.29 -15.15 2.81
CA SER A 98 1.41 -14.80 3.68
C SER A 98 1.30 -15.45 5.06
N ARG A 99 2.45 -15.89 5.59
CA ARG A 99 2.57 -16.45 6.94
C ARG A 99 3.66 -15.70 7.70
N PHE A 100 3.28 -14.98 8.73
CA PHE A 100 4.19 -14.26 9.62
C PHE A 100 4.07 -14.81 11.04
N SER A 101 5.20 -15.13 11.65
CA SER A 101 5.29 -15.56 13.06
C SER A 101 5.14 -14.39 14.04
N THR A 102 5.31 -13.16 13.55
CA THR A 102 5.26 -11.94 14.39
C THR A 102 4.28 -10.94 13.80
N LYS A 103 3.67 -10.14 14.68
CA LYS A 103 2.81 -9.01 14.29
C LYS A 103 3.65 -7.74 14.08
N PHE A 104 3.04 -6.76 13.41
CA PHE A 104 3.65 -5.50 13.05
C PHE A 104 3.06 -4.33 13.85
N ASP A 105 3.90 -3.33 14.12
CA ASP A 105 3.46 -2.07 14.72
C ASP A 105 2.77 -1.19 13.67
N VAL A 106 3.31 -1.19 12.45
CA VAL A 106 2.82 -0.39 11.32
C VAL A 106 2.67 -1.28 10.10
N ILE A 107 1.50 -1.23 9.49
CA ILE A 107 1.25 -1.82 8.16
C ILE A 107 0.91 -0.68 7.20
N PHE A 108 1.41 -0.78 5.98
CA PHE A 108 1.19 0.17 4.91
C PHE A 108 0.72 -0.56 3.65
N SER A 109 -0.09 0.10 2.83
CA SER A 109 -0.42 -0.33 1.48
C SER A 109 -0.71 0.89 0.63
N MET A 110 -0.11 1.00 -0.55
CA MET A 110 -0.39 2.06 -1.51
C MET A 110 -0.80 1.45 -2.85
N GLU A 111 -2.00 1.81 -3.32
CA GLU A 111 -2.54 1.33 -4.61
C GLU A 111 -2.50 -0.20 -4.78
N SER A 112 -2.80 -0.95 -3.71
CA SER A 112 -2.66 -2.39 -3.74
C SER A 112 -3.83 -3.17 -3.16
N LEU A 113 -4.41 -2.75 -2.03
CA LEU A 113 -5.38 -3.56 -1.28
C LEU A 113 -6.64 -3.89 -2.10
N TYR A 114 -7.08 -3.01 -2.97
CA TYR A 114 -8.27 -3.19 -3.81
C TYR A 114 -8.10 -4.25 -4.93
N TYR A 115 -6.90 -4.81 -5.11
CA TYR A 115 -6.69 -5.99 -5.97
C TYR A 115 -7.02 -7.32 -5.26
N SER A 116 -7.22 -7.30 -3.94
CA SER A 116 -7.83 -8.42 -3.20
C SER A 116 -9.34 -8.36 -3.39
N VAL A 117 -9.91 -9.32 -4.13
CA VAL A 117 -11.34 -9.33 -4.45
C VAL A 117 -11.94 -10.67 -3.99
N PRO A 118 -12.85 -10.67 -3.00
CA PRO A 118 -13.35 -9.53 -2.22
C PRO A 118 -12.29 -9.00 -1.25
N MET A 119 -12.39 -7.70 -0.88
CA MET A 119 -11.36 -7.01 -0.08
C MET A 119 -11.49 -7.26 1.43
N GLU A 120 -12.67 -7.61 1.92
CA GLU A 120 -12.95 -7.80 3.34
C GLU A 120 -12.03 -8.85 4.00
N PRO A 121 -11.80 -10.05 3.44
CA PRO A 121 -10.87 -11.02 4.02
C PRO A 121 -9.44 -10.49 4.13
N ALA A 122 -8.99 -9.73 3.14
CA ALA A 122 -7.67 -9.09 3.16
C ALA A 122 -7.56 -8.09 4.33
N LEU A 123 -8.59 -7.26 4.53
CA LEU A 123 -8.62 -6.30 5.62
C LEU A 123 -8.66 -6.98 7.00
N VAL A 124 -9.41 -8.08 7.16
CA VAL A 124 -9.39 -8.92 8.37
C VAL A 124 -7.98 -9.46 8.63
N LYS A 125 -7.28 -9.91 7.58
CA LYS A 125 -5.90 -10.38 7.68
C LYS A 125 -4.96 -9.28 8.15
N VAL A 126 -5.07 -8.07 7.61
CA VAL A 126 -4.30 -6.88 8.06
C VAL A 126 -4.54 -6.64 9.54
N TYR A 127 -5.79 -6.64 10.00
CA TYR A 127 -6.13 -6.46 11.40
C TYR A 127 -5.48 -7.51 12.31
N LYS A 128 -5.49 -8.79 11.88
CA LYS A 128 -4.84 -9.88 12.63
C LYS A 128 -3.32 -9.72 12.70
N LEU A 129 -2.68 -9.21 11.65
CA LEU A 129 -1.24 -9.00 11.58
C LEU A 129 -0.76 -7.78 12.37
N LEU A 130 -1.64 -6.86 12.76
CA LEU A 130 -1.29 -5.73 13.62
C LEU A 130 -1.19 -6.14 15.09
N LYS A 131 -0.22 -5.56 15.80
CA LYS A 131 -0.18 -5.55 17.27
C LYS A 131 -1.36 -4.73 17.82
N LYS A 132 -1.68 -4.91 19.11
CA LYS A 132 -2.63 -4.01 19.82
C LYS A 132 -2.07 -2.58 19.80
N GLY A 133 -2.88 -1.60 19.41
CA GLY A 133 -2.44 -0.22 19.20
C GLY A 133 -1.67 0.02 17.91
N GLY A 134 -1.44 -1.01 17.08
CA GLY A 134 -0.78 -0.88 15.79
C GLY A 134 -1.66 -0.13 14.77
N ILE A 135 -1.03 0.41 13.74
CA ILE A 135 -1.68 1.31 12.78
C ILE A 135 -1.54 0.75 11.36
N PHE A 136 -2.64 0.76 10.63
CA PHE A 136 -2.69 0.50 9.19
C PHE A 136 -2.91 1.80 8.43
N TYR A 137 -1.99 2.11 7.53
CA TYR A 137 -2.09 3.21 6.57
C TYR A 137 -2.37 2.63 5.18
N CYS A 138 -3.55 2.89 4.65
CA CYS A 138 -3.95 2.45 3.30
C CYS A 138 -4.17 3.68 2.42
N GLY A 139 -3.36 3.83 1.38
CA GLY A 139 -3.49 4.89 0.39
C GLY A 139 -4.10 4.37 -0.91
N THR A 140 -5.07 5.09 -1.46
CA THR A 140 -5.66 4.78 -2.77
C THR A 140 -6.04 6.04 -3.54
N ASP A 141 -5.79 6.02 -4.85
CA ASP A 141 -6.36 6.97 -5.81
C ASP A 141 -7.64 6.39 -6.44
N PHE A 142 -7.77 5.05 -6.39
CA PHE A 142 -8.87 4.29 -6.97
C PHE A 142 -10.02 4.15 -5.96
N TYR A 143 -10.99 5.06 -6.02
CA TYR A 143 -12.21 5.04 -5.22
C TYR A 143 -13.35 5.74 -5.96
N LYS A 144 -14.61 5.38 -5.67
CA LYS A 144 -15.80 5.84 -6.43
C LYS A 144 -15.90 7.36 -6.51
N ASP A 145 -15.60 8.06 -5.40
CA ASP A 145 -15.72 9.52 -5.35
C ASP A 145 -14.65 10.21 -6.23
N ASN A 146 -13.56 9.51 -6.57
CA ASN A 146 -12.60 9.93 -7.60
C ASN A 146 -13.00 9.37 -8.97
N HIS A 147 -14.02 9.95 -9.58
CA HIS A 147 -14.58 9.48 -10.83
C HIS A 147 -13.58 9.40 -12.00
N LEU A 148 -12.45 10.12 -11.92
CA LEU A 148 -11.41 10.09 -12.95
C LEU A 148 -10.60 8.78 -12.97
N THR A 149 -10.65 7.99 -11.89
CA THR A 149 -9.92 6.72 -11.77
C THR A 149 -10.81 5.49 -11.95
N THR A 150 -12.12 5.62 -11.88
CA THR A 150 -13.07 4.48 -11.96
C THR A 150 -12.93 3.68 -13.26
N ARG A 151 -12.48 4.33 -14.36
CA ARG A 151 -12.22 3.70 -15.66
C ARG A 151 -11.08 2.67 -15.63
N TRP A 152 -10.21 2.69 -14.61
CA TRP A 152 -9.07 1.78 -14.54
C TRP A 152 -9.46 0.30 -14.57
N ILE A 153 -10.65 -0.07 -14.06
CA ILE A 153 -11.17 -1.43 -14.19
C ILE A 153 -11.22 -1.88 -15.66
N LYS A 154 -11.70 -1.00 -16.55
CA LYS A 154 -11.79 -1.28 -17.98
C LYS A 154 -10.42 -1.23 -18.66
N ASP A 155 -9.59 -0.26 -18.27
CA ASP A 155 -8.28 -0.03 -18.90
C ASP A 155 -7.29 -1.16 -18.56
N MET A 156 -7.25 -1.59 -17.30
CA MET A 156 -6.30 -2.61 -16.82
C MET A 156 -6.78 -4.06 -17.05
N LYS A 157 -8.10 -4.28 -17.13
CA LYS A 157 -8.73 -5.60 -17.33
C LYS A 157 -8.30 -6.65 -16.28
N ILE A 158 -8.06 -6.21 -15.05
CA ILE A 158 -7.79 -7.06 -13.89
C ILE A 158 -8.86 -6.83 -12.82
N PRO A 159 -9.15 -7.81 -11.95
CA PRO A 159 -10.11 -7.65 -10.87
C PRO A 159 -9.71 -6.52 -9.93
N MET A 160 -10.65 -5.64 -9.61
CA MET A 160 -10.46 -4.53 -8.68
C MET A 160 -11.76 -4.29 -7.90
N ASP A 161 -11.66 -4.10 -6.59
CA ASP A 161 -12.79 -3.80 -5.71
C ASP A 161 -12.96 -2.28 -5.57
N LEU A 162 -13.93 -1.72 -6.28
CA LEU A 162 -14.21 -0.28 -6.30
C LEU A 162 -15.17 0.12 -5.19
N ARG A 163 -14.73 0.90 -4.23
CA ARG A 163 -15.50 1.38 -3.09
C ARG A 163 -15.50 2.90 -3.01
N SER A 164 -16.57 3.50 -2.49
CA SER A 164 -16.57 4.90 -2.08
C SER A 164 -15.80 5.09 -0.77
N GLU A 165 -15.43 6.31 -0.42
CA GLU A 165 -14.82 6.60 0.89
C GLU A 165 -15.69 6.11 2.04
N SER A 166 -17.01 6.28 1.94
CA SER A 166 -17.96 5.82 2.96
C SER A 166 -17.96 4.29 3.11
N GLU A 167 -17.94 3.54 2.00
CA GLU A 167 -17.87 2.07 2.00
C GLU A 167 -16.53 1.58 2.57
N TRP A 168 -15.40 2.24 2.22
CA TRP A 168 -14.11 1.98 2.82
C TRP A 168 -14.14 2.14 4.34
N LYS A 169 -14.68 3.29 4.82
CA LYS A 169 -14.80 3.57 6.26
C LYS A 169 -15.67 2.56 6.99
N LYS A 170 -16.78 2.16 6.37
CA LYS A 170 -17.69 1.14 6.92
C LYS A 170 -16.96 -0.19 7.10
N MET A 171 -16.30 -0.69 6.06
CA MET A 171 -15.56 -1.95 6.07
C MET A 171 -14.45 -1.97 7.14
N PHE A 172 -13.69 -0.87 7.29
CA PHE A 172 -12.68 -0.77 8.35
C PHE A 172 -13.31 -0.86 9.75
N LYS A 173 -14.45 -0.19 9.99
CA LYS A 173 -15.16 -0.25 11.28
C LYS A 173 -15.68 -1.65 11.57
N GLU A 174 -16.24 -2.34 10.58
CA GLU A 174 -16.77 -3.70 10.71
C GLU A 174 -15.69 -4.72 11.09
N VAL A 175 -14.47 -4.52 10.61
CA VAL A 175 -13.31 -5.33 11.01
C VAL A 175 -12.79 -5.00 12.42
N GLY A 176 -13.17 -3.85 12.98
CA GLY A 176 -12.80 -3.42 14.33
C GLY A 176 -11.78 -2.28 14.41
N PHE A 177 -11.44 -1.63 13.30
CA PHE A 177 -10.56 -0.46 13.31
C PHE A 177 -11.26 0.80 13.82
N ARG A 178 -10.55 1.59 14.62
CA ARG A 178 -10.86 3.01 14.75
C ARG A 178 -10.28 3.71 13.54
N ILE A 179 -11.15 4.33 12.72
CA ILE A 179 -10.79 4.86 11.40
C ILE A 179 -10.91 6.37 11.32
N ARG A 180 -9.93 6.99 10.66
CA ARG A 180 -9.99 8.36 10.13
C ARG A 180 -9.45 8.38 8.71
N THR A 181 -9.83 9.38 7.93
CA THR A 181 -9.40 9.54 6.55
C THR A 181 -8.71 10.89 6.34
N LYS A 182 -7.89 10.96 5.29
CA LYS A 182 -7.22 12.17 4.86
C LYS A 182 -6.98 12.14 3.37
N HIS A 183 -7.38 13.21 2.69
CA HIS A 183 -7.02 13.45 1.30
C HIS A 183 -5.69 14.20 1.21
N VAL A 184 -4.81 13.74 0.35
CA VAL A 184 -3.53 14.39 0.07
C VAL A 184 -3.42 14.66 -1.41
N THR A 185 -3.56 15.93 -1.80
CA THR A 185 -3.44 16.38 -3.19
C THR A 185 -1.99 16.68 -3.56
N ASP A 186 -1.69 16.54 -4.85
CA ASP A 186 -0.46 16.99 -5.49
C ASP A 186 -0.79 17.99 -6.60
N PRO A 187 -0.87 19.30 -6.28
CA PRO A 187 -1.30 20.34 -7.24
C PRO A 187 -0.41 20.47 -8.49
N LYS A 188 0.85 19.99 -8.40
CA LYS A 188 1.81 20.02 -9.51
C LYS A 188 1.84 18.74 -10.33
N ASN A 189 1.05 17.73 -9.97
CA ASN A 189 1.03 16.45 -10.66
C ASN A 189 0.42 16.59 -12.06
N LYS A 190 0.96 15.87 -13.04
CA LYS A 190 0.39 15.82 -14.40
C LYS A 190 -0.99 15.16 -14.41
N ALA A 191 -1.22 14.18 -13.53
CA ALA A 191 -2.48 13.46 -13.42
C ALA A 191 -3.56 14.32 -12.75
N LYS A 192 -4.66 14.56 -13.47
CA LYS A 192 -5.77 15.41 -13.00
C LYS A 192 -6.36 14.89 -11.69
N TRP A 193 -6.54 13.58 -11.54
CA TRP A 193 -7.06 12.99 -10.29
C TRP A 193 -6.18 13.26 -9.07
N LYS A 194 -4.85 13.37 -9.22
CA LYS A 194 -3.94 13.72 -8.13
C LYS A 194 -4.10 15.18 -7.69
N ARG A 195 -4.40 16.07 -8.64
CA ARG A 195 -4.58 17.50 -8.35
C ARG A 195 -5.93 17.77 -7.70
N GLU A 196 -7.01 17.18 -8.22
CA GLU A 196 -8.39 17.51 -7.85
C GLU A 196 -8.90 16.67 -6.66
N PHE A 197 -8.68 15.36 -6.69
CA PHE A 197 -9.18 14.44 -5.67
C PHE A 197 -8.08 14.03 -4.67
N GLY A 198 -6.85 13.91 -5.16
CA GLY A 198 -5.72 13.44 -4.37
C GLY A 198 -5.79 11.95 -4.03
N THR A 199 -4.84 11.53 -3.23
CA THR A 199 -4.81 10.19 -2.64
C THR A 199 -5.64 10.19 -1.37
N LEU A 200 -6.61 9.28 -1.29
CA LEU A 200 -7.35 8.99 -0.07
C LEU A 200 -6.49 8.08 0.81
N PHE A 201 -6.11 8.58 1.98
CA PHE A 201 -5.47 7.78 3.03
C PHE A 201 -6.49 7.40 4.10
N LEU A 202 -6.64 6.08 4.32
CA LEU A 202 -7.40 5.50 5.41
C LEU A 202 -6.42 5.12 6.53
N ILE A 203 -6.69 5.56 7.74
CA ILE A 203 -5.82 5.39 8.91
C ILE A 203 -6.60 4.59 9.94
N GLY A 204 -6.33 3.29 10.00
CA GLY A 204 -6.98 2.36 10.90
C GLY A 204 -6.11 2.03 12.11
N VAL A 205 -6.59 2.28 13.31
CA VAL A 205 -5.92 1.91 14.58
C VAL A 205 -6.61 0.70 15.16
N LYS A 206 -5.83 -0.34 15.48
CA LYS A 206 -6.30 -1.57 16.13
C LYS A 206 -6.48 -1.41 17.63
#